data_ce706261211a4a1be524ffa262f45898
#
_entry.id   ce706261211a4a1be524ffa262f45898
#
_cell.length_a   1.000
_cell.length_b   1.000
_cell.length_c   1.000
_cell.angle_alpha   90.00
_cell.angle_beta   90.00
_cell.angle_gamma   90.00
#
_symmetry.space_group_name_H-M   'P 1'
#
loop_
_entity.id
_entity.type
_entity.pdbx_description
1 polymer ?
#
loop_
_entity_poly.entity_id
_entity_poly.type
_entity_poly.pdbx_seq_one_letter_code
_entity_poly.pdbx_strand_id
1 'polypeptide(L)'
;VLTDFQPWIDCWGLEPDGAPFETEFGSRLLPVRRGGEAAMLKIALHEEERRGGAVMAWRGGVGAARVFAFDAEAVVMERLDGPRSLAAMARGGGDEAACRGLCEAAALFHAPTAGPPPSGIIPLEWWFAALWPQAERAGGIYAEAALVARELLGSQGPPVVLHGDVHHANILDGGARGWLAIDPQ
;
A
#
# COMPACT_ATOMS: atom_id res chain seq x y z
N VAL A 1 19.20 12.33 -1.45
CA VAL A 1 19.79 13.20 -2.49
C VAL A 1 19.33 12.67 -3.85
N LEU A 2 19.24 13.55 -4.89
CA LEU A 2 18.77 13.14 -6.23
C LEU A 2 19.64 12.01 -6.83
N THR A 3 20.92 12.00 -6.53
CA THR A 3 21.88 10.96 -6.96
C THR A 3 21.47 9.55 -6.55
N ASP A 4 20.71 9.40 -5.49
CA ASP A 4 20.26 8.08 -5.03
C ASP A 4 19.21 7.45 -5.95
N PHE A 5 18.52 8.29 -6.73
CA PHE A 5 17.50 7.87 -7.70
C PHE A 5 18.05 7.68 -9.12
N GLN A 6 19.30 8.11 -9.37
CA GLN A 6 19.88 8.17 -10.71
C GLN A 6 19.85 6.82 -11.46
N PRO A 7 20.12 5.66 -10.82
CA PRO A 7 20.08 4.38 -11.53
C PRO A 7 18.72 4.10 -12.18
N TRP A 8 17.62 4.41 -11.52
CA TRP A 8 16.27 4.20 -12.02
C TRP A 8 15.82 5.31 -12.97
N ILE A 9 16.28 6.55 -12.78
CA ILE A 9 16.06 7.65 -13.73
C ILE A 9 16.60 7.24 -15.09
N ASP A 10 17.83 6.77 -15.14
CA ASP A 10 18.50 6.38 -16.39
C ASP A 10 17.88 5.10 -16.99
N CYS A 11 17.66 4.07 -16.14
CA CYS A 11 17.15 2.77 -16.58
C CYS A 11 15.72 2.85 -17.15
N TRP A 12 14.85 3.66 -16.52
CA TRP A 12 13.43 3.73 -16.86
C TRP A 12 13.06 4.97 -17.68
N GLY A 13 14.03 5.78 -18.07
CA GLY A 13 13.83 6.99 -18.88
C GLY A 13 12.92 8.01 -18.19
N LEU A 14 13.22 8.29 -16.92
CA LEU A 14 12.42 9.19 -16.11
C LEU A 14 12.97 10.61 -16.14
N GLU A 15 12.09 11.59 -16.07
CA GLU A 15 12.43 12.99 -15.96
C GLU A 15 12.02 13.48 -14.54
N PRO A 16 12.97 13.97 -13.71
CA PRO A 16 12.61 14.55 -12.42
C PRO A 16 11.62 15.71 -12.56
N ASP A 17 10.54 15.68 -11.78
CA ASP A 17 9.44 16.66 -11.81
C ASP A 17 9.17 17.26 -10.42
N GLY A 18 10.21 17.34 -9.59
CA GLY A 18 10.17 17.91 -8.25
C GLY A 18 11.41 17.56 -7.43
N ALA A 19 11.44 18.02 -6.19
CA ALA A 19 12.49 17.65 -5.25
C ALA A 19 12.20 16.28 -4.63
N PRO A 20 13.24 15.46 -4.37
CA PRO A 20 13.08 14.23 -3.61
C PRO A 20 12.70 14.55 -2.16
N PHE A 21 11.93 13.67 -1.55
CA PHE A 21 11.55 13.77 -0.14
C PHE A 21 11.52 12.39 0.52
N GLU A 22 11.55 12.41 1.84
CA GLU A 22 11.37 11.21 2.65
C GLU A 22 10.05 11.31 3.41
N THR A 23 9.37 10.18 3.56
CA THR A 23 8.20 10.10 4.44
C THR A 23 8.64 10.03 5.90
N GLU A 24 7.70 10.23 6.82
CA GLU A 24 7.94 10.09 8.26
C GLU A 24 8.51 8.71 8.64
N PHE A 25 8.21 7.68 7.85
CA PHE A 25 8.67 6.30 8.04
C PHE A 25 9.94 5.96 7.23
N GLY A 26 10.57 6.96 6.61
CA GLY A 26 11.84 6.81 5.91
C GLY A 26 11.75 6.39 4.44
N SER A 27 10.57 6.14 3.87
CA SER A 27 10.46 5.86 2.43
C SER A 27 10.95 7.04 1.60
N ARG A 28 11.74 6.76 0.57
CA ARG A 28 12.37 7.77 -0.28
C ARG A 28 11.62 7.89 -1.60
N LEU A 29 11.12 9.09 -1.89
CA LEU A 29 10.27 9.36 -3.04
C LEU A 29 10.83 10.50 -3.90
N LEU A 30 10.63 10.39 -5.20
CA LEU A 30 10.92 11.43 -6.17
C LEU A 30 9.75 11.59 -7.14
N PRO A 31 9.13 12.79 -7.20
CA PRO A 31 8.20 13.10 -8.29
C PRO A 31 8.95 13.08 -9.63
N VAL A 32 8.40 12.36 -10.60
CA VAL A 32 9.00 12.20 -11.92
C VAL A 32 7.94 12.29 -13.02
N ARG A 33 8.38 12.36 -14.27
CA ARG A 33 7.56 12.09 -15.46
C ARG A 33 8.10 10.88 -16.20
N ARG A 34 7.22 10.11 -16.77
CA ARG A 34 7.53 9.02 -17.69
C ARG A 34 6.75 9.20 -18.98
N GLY A 35 7.43 9.52 -20.07
CA GLY A 35 6.76 9.81 -21.34
C GLY A 35 5.74 10.95 -21.25
N GLY A 36 6.00 11.96 -20.42
CA GLY A 36 5.11 13.09 -20.18
C GLY A 36 4.01 12.85 -19.13
N GLU A 37 3.77 11.61 -18.69
CA GLU A 37 2.79 11.26 -17.65
C GLU A 37 3.40 11.46 -16.26
N ALA A 38 2.63 12.09 -15.35
CA ALA A 38 3.08 12.32 -13.97
C ALA A 38 3.20 11.00 -13.21
N ALA A 39 4.33 10.78 -12.57
CA ALA A 39 4.65 9.56 -11.85
C ALA A 39 5.36 9.85 -10.52
N MET A 40 5.45 8.83 -9.68
CA MET A 40 6.20 8.83 -8.44
C MET A 40 7.17 7.65 -8.45
N LEU A 41 8.46 7.93 -8.31
CA LEU A 41 9.48 6.92 -8.07
C LEU A 41 9.67 6.76 -6.57
N LYS A 42 9.47 5.54 -6.06
CA LYS A 42 9.71 5.15 -4.66
C LYS A 42 10.84 4.13 -4.62
N ILE A 43 11.83 4.35 -3.74
CA ILE A 43 12.88 3.37 -3.44
C ILE A 43 12.43 2.56 -2.23
N ALA A 44 12.42 1.24 -2.37
CA ALA A 44 12.10 0.30 -1.31
C ALA A 44 13.31 0.10 -0.38
N LEU A 45 13.20 0.51 0.86
CA LEU A 45 14.26 0.35 1.86
C LEU A 45 14.16 -0.98 2.62
N HIS A 46 12.96 -1.52 2.74
CA HIS A 46 12.65 -2.71 3.52
C HIS A 46 11.99 -3.80 2.67
N GLU A 47 12.06 -5.03 3.14
CA GLU A 47 11.48 -6.19 2.45
C GLU A 47 9.96 -6.07 2.27
N GLU A 48 9.27 -5.46 3.22
CA GLU A 48 7.82 -5.18 3.15
C GLU A 48 7.49 -4.27 1.97
N GLU A 49 8.25 -3.19 1.77
CA GLU A 49 8.05 -2.28 0.64
C GLU A 49 8.33 -2.94 -0.72
N ARG A 50 9.31 -3.87 -0.77
CA ARG A 50 9.60 -4.66 -1.98
C ARG A 50 8.42 -5.56 -2.33
N ARG A 51 7.84 -6.25 -1.34
CA ARG A 51 6.62 -7.04 -1.53
C ARG A 51 5.46 -6.16 -1.97
N GLY A 52 5.28 -5.01 -1.33
CA GLY A 52 4.27 -4.02 -1.69
C GLY A 52 4.35 -3.60 -3.15
N GLY A 53 5.56 -3.31 -3.66
CA GLY A 53 5.81 -2.99 -5.06
C GLY A 53 5.36 -4.10 -6.01
N ALA A 54 5.66 -5.36 -5.68
CA ALA A 54 5.24 -6.53 -6.47
C ALA A 54 3.70 -6.71 -6.44
N VAL A 55 3.06 -6.51 -5.29
CA VAL A 55 1.60 -6.55 -5.15
C VAL A 55 0.94 -5.45 -5.97
N MET A 56 1.45 -4.22 -5.92
CA MET A 56 0.96 -3.10 -6.72
C MET A 56 1.04 -3.41 -8.22
N ALA A 57 2.17 -3.95 -8.69
CA ALA A 57 2.35 -4.34 -10.09
C ALA A 57 1.36 -5.44 -10.50
N TRP A 58 1.18 -6.46 -9.66
CA TRP A 58 0.22 -7.55 -9.90
C TRP A 58 -1.24 -7.05 -9.93
N ARG A 59 -1.60 -6.07 -9.09
CA ARG A 59 -2.93 -5.43 -9.12
C ARG A 59 -3.24 -4.74 -10.45
N GLY A 60 -2.23 -4.33 -11.22
CA GLY A 60 -2.40 -3.73 -12.54
C GLY A 60 -3.26 -2.46 -12.56
N GLY A 61 -3.32 -1.73 -11.45
CA GLY A 61 -4.12 -0.53 -11.29
C GLY A 61 -5.58 -0.76 -10.87
N VAL A 62 -5.99 -2.00 -10.58
CA VAL A 62 -7.34 -2.30 -10.07
C VAL A 62 -7.39 -2.03 -8.57
N GLY A 63 -8.09 -0.99 -8.17
CA GLY A 63 -8.17 -0.54 -6.77
C GLY A 63 -6.86 0.06 -6.23
N ALA A 64 -5.86 0.26 -7.08
CA ALA A 64 -4.54 0.75 -6.72
C ALA A 64 -3.98 1.71 -7.77
N ALA A 65 -2.95 2.47 -7.42
CA ALA A 65 -2.16 3.21 -8.38
C ALA A 65 -1.55 2.27 -9.43
N ARG A 66 -1.52 2.70 -10.70
CA ARG A 66 -0.88 1.92 -11.77
C ARG A 66 0.63 1.92 -11.59
N VAL A 67 1.24 0.76 -11.71
CA VAL A 67 2.69 0.62 -11.74
C VAL A 67 3.16 0.66 -13.19
N PHE A 68 4.12 1.54 -13.47
CA PHE A 68 4.71 1.70 -14.80
C PHE A 68 6.00 0.87 -14.98
N ALA A 69 6.77 0.73 -13.90
CA ALA A 69 7.95 -0.12 -13.84
C ALA A 69 8.25 -0.47 -12.37
N PHE A 70 8.82 -1.63 -12.13
CA PHE A 70 9.34 -1.99 -10.82
C PHE A 70 10.48 -3.01 -10.95
N ASP A 71 11.33 -3.04 -9.93
CA ASP A 71 12.33 -4.08 -9.70
C ASP A 71 12.36 -4.45 -8.20
N ALA A 72 13.40 -5.16 -7.75
CA ALA A 72 13.52 -5.56 -6.36
C ALA A 72 13.74 -4.38 -5.39
N GLU A 73 14.09 -3.19 -5.86
CA GLU A 73 14.53 -2.08 -5.02
C GLU A 73 13.72 -0.80 -5.21
N ALA A 74 12.95 -0.70 -6.31
CA ALA A 74 12.18 0.51 -6.60
C ALA A 74 10.91 0.23 -7.41
N VAL A 75 9.97 1.15 -7.32
CA VAL A 75 8.73 1.15 -8.09
C VAL A 75 8.46 2.55 -8.66
N VAL A 76 8.07 2.61 -9.93
CA VAL A 76 7.48 3.81 -10.54
C VAL A 76 6.00 3.57 -10.72
N MET A 77 5.21 4.40 -10.09
CA MET A 77 3.75 4.35 -10.16
C MET A 77 3.17 5.69 -10.60
N GLU A 78 1.93 5.69 -11.07
CA GLU A 78 1.22 6.92 -11.35
C GLU A 78 1.16 7.82 -10.11
N ARG A 79 1.32 9.11 -10.31
CA ARG A 79 1.18 10.09 -9.24
C ARG A 79 -0.29 10.47 -9.09
N LEU A 80 -0.84 10.15 -7.92
CA LEU A 80 -2.22 10.45 -7.55
C LEU A 80 -2.25 11.82 -6.86
N ASP A 81 -2.55 12.85 -7.59
CA ASP A 81 -2.57 14.25 -7.14
C ASP A 81 -3.97 14.88 -7.22
N GLY A 82 -4.99 14.06 -7.07
CA GLY A 82 -6.37 14.54 -6.91
C GLY A 82 -6.52 15.44 -5.67
N PRO A 83 -7.45 16.43 -5.73
CA PRO A 83 -7.53 17.48 -4.71
C PRO A 83 -8.12 17.03 -3.38
N ARG A 84 -8.75 15.86 -3.31
CA ARG A 84 -9.40 15.37 -2.09
C ARG A 84 -8.41 14.61 -1.20
N SER A 85 -8.56 14.73 0.11
CA SER A 85 -7.79 13.99 1.11
C SER A 85 -8.71 13.41 2.16
N LEU A 86 -8.70 12.08 2.34
CA LEU A 86 -9.47 11.41 3.39
C LEU A 86 -9.10 11.91 4.78
N ALA A 87 -7.80 12.17 5.03
CA ALA A 87 -7.35 12.72 6.29
C ALA A 87 -7.87 14.13 6.54
N ALA A 88 -7.95 14.98 5.52
CA ALA A 88 -8.53 16.31 5.64
C ALA A 88 -10.05 16.24 5.85
N MET A 89 -10.74 15.33 5.16
CA MET A 89 -12.18 15.10 5.33
C MET A 89 -12.51 14.66 6.77
N ALA A 90 -11.77 13.68 7.31
CA ALA A 90 -11.98 13.22 8.69
C ALA A 90 -11.77 14.35 9.70
N ARG A 91 -10.66 15.10 9.60
CA ARG A 91 -10.39 16.24 10.49
C ARG A 91 -11.40 17.39 10.33
N GLY A 92 -12.02 17.52 9.17
CA GLY A 92 -13.04 18.52 8.88
C GLY A 92 -14.46 18.15 9.33
N GLY A 93 -14.64 17.05 10.07
CA GLY A 93 -15.94 16.58 10.56
C GLY A 93 -16.65 15.62 9.59
N GLY A 94 -16.01 15.22 8.48
CA GLY A 94 -16.53 14.25 7.51
C GLY A 94 -15.99 12.83 7.74
N ASP A 95 -15.78 12.41 8.99
CA ASP A 95 -15.15 11.13 9.33
C ASP A 95 -15.90 9.91 8.75
N GLU A 96 -17.24 9.93 8.80
CA GLU A 96 -18.06 8.86 8.19
C GLU A 96 -17.82 8.72 6.69
N ALA A 97 -17.75 9.86 5.97
CA ALA A 97 -17.50 9.85 4.54
C ALA A 97 -16.07 9.42 4.21
N ALA A 98 -15.10 9.82 5.03
CA ALA A 98 -13.70 9.37 4.91
C ALA A 98 -13.57 7.87 5.16
N CYS A 99 -14.21 7.34 6.21
CA CYS A 99 -14.24 5.92 6.52
C CYS A 99 -14.89 5.11 5.37
N ARG A 100 -15.98 5.60 4.80
CA ARG A 100 -16.61 4.98 3.62
C ARG A 100 -15.64 4.90 2.44
N GLY A 101 -14.89 5.97 2.16
CA GLY A 101 -13.86 5.99 1.13
C GLY A 101 -12.74 4.97 1.37
N LEU A 102 -12.29 4.82 2.62
CA LEU A 102 -11.34 3.76 3.00
C LEU A 102 -11.89 2.36 2.71
N CYS A 103 -13.14 2.09 3.15
CA CYS A 103 -13.78 0.80 2.94
C CYS A 103 -13.99 0.48 1.45
N GLU A 104 -14.38 1.46 0.65
CA GLU A 104 -14.54 1.30 -0.81
C GLU A 104 -13.21 0.98 -1.48
N ALA A 105 -12.15 1.71 -1.14
CA ALA A 105 -10.80 1.44 -1.67
C ALA A 105 -10.28 0.06 -1.24
N ALA A 106 -10.44 -0.30 0.03
CA ALA A 106 -10.07 -1.63 0.53
C ALA A 106 -10.82 -2.74 -0.18
N ALA A 107 -12.14 -2.60 -0.37
CA ALA A 107 -12.95 -3.59 -1.09
C ALA A 107 -12.49 -3.77 -2.54
N LEU A 108 -12.17 -2.69 -3.23
CA LEU A 108 -11.63 -2.75 -4.60
C LEU A 108 -10.23 -3.40 -4.62
N PHE A 109 -9.36 -3.05 -3.67
CA PHE A 109 -8.03 -3.63 -3.58
C PHE A 109 -8.08 -5.13 -3.26
N HIS A 110 -8.97 -5.56 -2.39
CA HIS A 110 -9.14 -6.97 -2.01
C HIS A 110 -9.96 -7.79 -3.02
N ALA A 111 -10.53 -7.17 -4.04
CA ALA A 111 -11.28 -7.89 -5.06
C ALA A 111 -10.39 -8.90 -5.81
N PRO A 112 -10.93 -10.04 -6.26
CA PRO A 112 -10.18 -11.03 -7.02
C PRO A 112 -9.46 -10.42 -8.22
N THR A 113 -8.21 -10.81 -8.42
CA THR A 113 -7.36 -10.40 -9.54
C THR A 113 -7.00 -11.62 -10.39
N ALA A 114 -6.86 -11.41 -11.69
CA ALA A 114 -6.46 -12.49 -12.59
C ALA A 114 -5.01 -12.94 -12.34
N GLY A 115 -4.78 -14.24 -12.39
CA GLY A 115 -3.48 -14.86 -12.19
C GLY A 115 -3.09 -15.04 -10.71
N PRO A 116 -2.04 -15.82 -10.46
CA PRO A 116 -1.57 -16.08 -9.11
C PRO A 116 -0.96 -14.79 -8.51
N PRO A 117 -1.06 -14.61 -7.18
CA PRO A 117 -0.37 -13.52 -6.50
C PRO A 117 1.15 -13.65 -6.63
N PRO A 118 1.91 -12.57 -6.46
CA PRO A 118 3.36 -12.63 -6.47
C PRO A 118 3.88 -13.55 -5.35
N SER A 119 5.09 -14.09 -5.54
CA SER A 119 5.76 -14.88 -4.50
C SER A 119 6.11 -14.01 -3.29
N GLY A 120 6.18 -14.63 -2.10
CA GLY A 120 6.57 -13.94 -0.88
C GLY A 120 5.44 -13.25 -0.12
N ILE A 121 4.17 -13.42 -0.56
CA ILE A 121 3.01 -12.99 0.24
C ILE A 121 3.02 -13.72 1.59
N ILE A 122 2.85 -12.95 2.65
CA ILE A 122 2.88 -13.45 4.02
C ILE A 122 1.48 -13.86 4.45
N PRO A 123 1.27 -15.11 4.92
CA PRO A 123 -0.01 -15.52 5.46
C PRO A 123 -0.40 -14.74 6.72
N LEU A 124 -1.70 -14.52 6.94
CA LEU A 124 -2.19 -13.80 8.14
C LEU A 124 -1.76 -14.48 9.45
N GLU A 125 -1.64 -15.79 9.48
CA GLU A 125 -1.16 -16.54 10.65
C GLU A 125 0.22 -16.07 11.09
N TRP A 126 1.09 -15.70 10.14
CA TRP A 126 2.40 -15.14 10.45
C TRP A 126 2.31 -13.75 11.10
N TRP A 127 1.40 -12.89 10.62
CA TRP A 127 1.15 -11.58 11.21
C TRP A 127 0.68 -11.67 12.66
N PHE A 128 -0.10 -12.69 13.00
CA PHE A 128 -0.56 -12.94 14.35
C PHE A 128 0.43 -13.74 15.21
N ALA A 129 1.58 -14.17 14.68
CA ALA A 129 2.52 -15.02 15.41
C ALA A 129 2.97 -14.42 16.74
N ALA A 130 3.17 -13.11 16.82
CA ALA A 130 3.56 -12.42 18.05
C ALA A 130 2.42 -12.34 19.11
N LEU A 131 1.17 -12.46 18.67
CA LEU A 131 0.01 -12.39 19.60
C LEU A 131 -0.07 -13.62 20.51
N TRP A 132 0.26 -14.81 20.02
CA TRP A 132 0.10 -16.06 20.76
C TRP A 132 0.91 -16.09 22.04
N PRO A 133 2.24 -15.91 22.03
CA PRO A 133 3.03 -15.88 23.26
C PRO A 133 2.71 -14.68 24.15
N GLN A 134 2.24 -13.57 23.58
CA GLN A 134 1.82 -12.43 24.39
C GLN A 134 0.51 -12.71 25.13
N ALA A 135 -0.43 -13.38 24.50
CA ALA A 135 -1.68 -13.82 25.13
C ALA A 135 -1.45 -14.77 26.31
N GLU A 136 -0.54 -15.73 26.14
CA GLU A 136 -0.16 -16.67 27.21
C GLU A 136 0.52 -15.96 28.39
N ARG A 137 1.39 -14.98 28.12
CA ARG A 137 2.15 -14.27 29.14
C ARG A 137 1.35 -13.24 29.90
N ALA A 138 0.54 -12.43 29.19
CA ALA A 138 -0.13 -11.27 29.76
C ALA A 138 -1.63 -11.50 30.07
N GLY A 139 -2.28 -12.47 29.45
CA GLY A 139 -3.71 -12.69 29.62
C GLY A 139 -4.58 -11.48 29.20
N GLY A 140 -5.73 -11.33 29.83
CA GLY A 140 -6.61 -10.16 29.63
C GLY A 140 -6.96 -9.94 28.15
N ILE A 141 -6.87 -8.69 27.69
CA ILE A 141 -7.22 -8.30 26.31
C ILE A 141 -6.45 -9.06 25.25
N TYR A 142 -5.20 -9.46 25.52
CA TYR A 142 -4.41 -10.25 24.57
C TYR A 142 -4.95 -11.68 24.43
N ALA A 143 -5.42 -12.28 25.51
CA ALA A 143 -6.05 -13.60 25.47
C ALA A 143 -7.38 -13.54 24.71
N GLU A 144 -8.19 -12.53 24.93
CA GLU A 144 -9.44 -12.30 24.20
C GLU A 144 -9.17 -12.08 22.70
N ALA A 145 -8.20 -11.22 22.37
CA ALA A 145 -7.78 -10.98 20.98
C ALA A 145 -7.29 -12.27 20.31
N ALA A 146 -6.54 -13.11 21.01
CA ALA A 146 -6.06 -14.39 20.49
C ALA A 146 -7.21 -15.38 20.21
N LEU A 147 -8.24 -15.41 21.03
CA LEU A 147 -9.45 -16.22 20.78
C LEU A 147 -10.18 -15.75 19.52
N VAL A 148 -10.43 -14.45 19.40
CA VAL A 148 -11.07 -13.86 18.21
C VAL A 148 -10.23 -14.09 16.95
N ALA A 149 -8.92 -13.90 17.02
CA ALA A 149 -8.02 -14.12 15.88
C ALA A 149 -8.07 -15.59 15.42
N ARG A 150 -8.06 -16.57 16.32
CA ARG A 150 -8.18 -17.99 15.98
C ARG A 150 -9.50 -18.32 15.31
N GLU A 151 -10.61 -17.77 15.83
CA GLU A 151 -11.93 -17.95 15.22
C GLU A 151 -11.99 -17.40 13.81
N LEU A 152 -11.51 -16.15 13.61
CA LEU A 152 -11.49 -15.50 12.29
C LEU A 152 -10.57 -16.21 11.31
N LEU A 153 -9.37 -16.63 11.74
CA LEU A 153 -8.46 -17.39 10.90
C LEU A 153 -9.01 -18.76 10.51
N GLY A 154 -9.77 -19.40 11.40
CA GLY A 154 -10.42 -20.71 11.15
C GLY A 154 -11.67 -20.63 10.28
N SER A 155 -12.27 -19.44 10.11
CA SER A 155 -13.53 -19.23 9.39
C SER A 155 -13.38 -18.44 8.08
N GLN A 156 -12.16 -18.30 7.57
CA GLN A 156 -11.88 -17.55 6.34
C GLN A 156 -12.54 -18.19 5.12
N GLY A 157 -13.00 -17.32 4.21
CA GLY A 157 -13.37 -17.68 2.85
C GLY A 157 -12.16 -17.98 1.96
N PRO A 158 -12.35 -18.05 0.63
CA PRO A 158 -11.21 -18.14 -0.29
C PRO A 158 -10.18 -17.04 -0.03
N PRO A 159 -8.88 -17.36 0.00
CA PRO A 159 -7.85 -16.40 0.31
C PRO A 159 -7.78 -15.28 -0.74
N VAL A 160 -7.58 -14.05 -0.27
CA VAL A 160 -7.33 -12.87 -1.10
C VAL A 160 -6.06 -12.17 -0.60
N VAL A 161 -5.41 -11.43 -1.49
CA VAL A 161 -4.28 -10.58 -1.08
C VAL A 161 -4.82 -9.33 -0.42
N LEU A 162 -4.45 -9.12 0.82
CA LEU A 162 -4.82 -7.94 1.59
C LEU A 162 -3.83 -6.80 1.34
N HIS A 163 -4.27 -5.58 1.59
CA HIS A 163 -3.39 -4.41 1.56
C HIS A 163 -2.42 -4.39 2.76
N GLY A 164 -2.86 -4.85 3.91
CA GLY A 164 -2.06 -4.91 5.14
C GLY A 164 -2.02 -3.62 5.94
N ASP A 165 -2.03 -2.44 5.29
CA ASP A 165 -1.88 -1.14 5.94
C ASP A 165 -2.86 -0.08 5.39
N VAL A 166 -4.17 -0.33 5.53
CA VAL A 166 -5.21 0.59 5.04
C VAL A 166 -5.40 1.75 6.01
N HIS A 167 -4.94 2.93 5.62
CA HIS A 167 -5.17 4.17 6.36
C HIS A 167 -5.25 5.38 5.42
N HIS A 168 -5.61 6.56 5.95
CA HIS A 168 -5.91 7.76 5.16
C HIS A 168 -4.75 8.25 4.26
N ALA A 169 -3.50 7.97 4.61
CA ALA A 169 -2.34 8.37 3.81
C ALA A 169 -2.00 7.38 2.70
N ASN A 170 -2.47 6.12 2.80
CA ASN A 170 -2.27 5.07 1.80
C ASN A 170 -3.45 4.93 0.82
N ILE A 171 -4.48 5.77 0.97
CA ILE A 171 -5.62 5.83 0.07
C ILE A 171 -5.73 7.25 -0.48
N LEU A 172 -5.42 7.40 -1.75
CA LEU A 172 -5.29 8.69 -2.42
C LEU A 172 -6.40 8.92 -3.45
N ASP A 173 -6.64 10.19 -3.78
CA ASP A 173 -7.63 10.58 -4.78
C ASP A 173 -7.13 10.33 -6.21
N GLY A 174 -7.71 9.36 -6.87
CA GLY A 174 -7.47 9.02 -8.29
C GLY A 174 -8.37 9.77 -9.28
N GLY A 175 -8.98 10.88 -8.86
CA GLY A 175 -9.89 11.65 -9.71
C GLY A 175 -11.14 10.86 -10.13
N ALA A 176 -11.33 10.67 -11.43
CA ALA A 176 -12.44 9.90 -11.97
C ALA A 176 -12.43 8.41 -11.59
N ARG A 177 -11.27 7.89 -11.16
CA ARG A 177 -11.12 6.50 -10.69
C ARG A 177 -11.47 6.31 -9.21
N GLY A 178 -11.83 7.38 -8.50
CA GLY A 178 -12.19 7.33 -7.09
C GLY A 178 -10.96 7.21 -6.17
N TRP A 179 -11.13 6.53 -5.05
CA TRP A 179 -10.06 6.30 -4.08
C TRP A 179 -9.22 5.10 -4.45
N LEU A 180 -7.91 5.28 -4.50
CA LEU A 180 -6.95 4.27 -4.93
C LEU A 180 -5.89 4.03 -3.87
N ALA A 181 -5.56 2.76 -3.67
CA ALA A 181 -4.54 2.36 -2.72
C ALA A 181 -3.11 2.54 -3.27
N ILE A 182 -2.19 2.84 -2.36
CA ILE A 182 -0.75 2.81 -2.55
C ILE A 182 -0.13 2.08 -1.36
N ASP A 183 1.10 1.61 -1.50
CA ASP A 183 1.96 1.13 -0.40
C ASP A 183 1.38 -0.02 0.45
N PRO A 184 0.94 -1.14 -0.14
CA PRO A 184 0.55 -2.33 0.60
C PRO A 184 1.75 -2.99 1.28
N GLN A 185 1.50 -3.75 2.38
CA GLN A 185 2.52 -4.46 3.18
C GLN A 185 2.26 -5.95 3.29
#